data_9ff675984c245a6d94d1b14446e12dee
#
_entry.id   9ff675984c245a6d94d1b14446e12dee
#
_cell.length_a   1.000
_cell.length_b   1.000
_cell.length_c   1.000
_cell.angle_alpha   90.00
_cell.angle_beta   90.00
_cell.angle_gamma   90.00
#
_symmetry.space_group_name_H-M   'P 1'
#
loop_
_entity.id
_entity.type
_entity.pdbx_description
1 polymer ?
#
loop_
_entity_poly.entity_id
_entity_poly.type
_entity_poly.pdbx_seq_one_letter_code
_entity_poly.pdbx_strand_id
1 'polypeptide(L)'
;MSNSVPPEILGKYAKSVDHIAIAVHDLEASIKFYSEVLGFQLRERRETKGEKTAMISAVMVAGPITAVLLQGTSPESQVSRFVENYGAGVQHIAIGVENLPAMAEELKAAGMEFDTNVIEGGGLRQIFSHRDSGSGMMFEFIERLGGDFSDESVKNLFEQLEKKNAY
;
A
#
# COMPACT_ATOMS: atom_id res chain seq x y z
N MET A 1 -10.06 34.84 -14.77
CA MET A 1 -9.72 33.61 -14.08
C MET A 1 -8.80 32.80 -14.99
N SER A 2 -7.55 32.63 -14.62
CA SER A 2 -6.58 31.85 -15.40
C SER A 2 -7.01 30.38 -15.32
N ASN A 3 -7.48 29.81 -16.42
CA ASN A 3 -7.65 28.37 -16.58
C ASN A 3 -6.27 27.74 -16.76
N SER A 4 -5.45 27.80 -15.72
CA SER A 4 -4.21 27.01 -15.72
C SER A 4 -4.60 25.54 -15.58
N VAL A 5 -4.35 24.75 -16.61
CA VAL A 5 -4.44 23.30 -16.54
C VAL A 5 -3.53 22.87 -15.38
N PRO A 6 -4.03 22.07 -14.42
CA PRO A 6 -3.18 21.56 -13.33
C PRO A 6 -1.94 20.85 -13.91
N PRO A 7 -0.79 20.96 -13.26
CA PRO A 7 0.41 20.26 -13.75
C PRO A 7 0.16 18.76 -13.77
N GLU A 8 0.52 18.11 -14.86
CA GLU A 8 0.44 16.67 -15.03
C GLU A 8 1.63 16.00 -14.29
N ILE A 9 1.59 16.00 -12.95
CA ILE A 9 2.73 15.50 -12.16
C ILE A 9 2.82 13.98 -12.26
N LEU A 10 1.79 13.29 -11.80
CA LEU A 10 1.82 11.82 -11.72
C LEU A 10 1.96 11.17 -13.10
N GLY A 11 1.32 11.72 -14.13
CA GLY A 11 1.40 11.20 -15.49
C GLY A 11 2.80 11.14 -16.09
N LYS A 12 3.73 11.98 -15.61
CA LYS A 12 5.15 11.92 -16.04
C LYS A 12 5.87 10.69 -15.52
N TYR A 13 5.46 10.14 -14.37
CA TYR A 13 6.17 9.12 -13.62
C TYR A 13 5.46 7.78 -13.58
N ALA A 14 4.13 7.77 -13.66
CA ALA A 14 3.31 6.58 -13.51
C ALA A 14 3.50 5.59 -14.65
N LYS A 15 3.60 4.31 -14.31
CA LYS A 15 3.73 3.19 -15.26
C LYS A 15 2.51 2.28 -15.26
N SER A 16 2.02 1.91 -14.10
CA SER A 16 0.93 0.93 -13.95
C SER A 16 0.36 0.97 -12.53
N VAL A 17 -0.74 0.30 -12.31
CA VAL A 17 -1.11 -0.14 -10.96
C VAL A 17 -0.26 -1.37 -10.64
N ASP A 18 0.58 -1.26 -9.62
CA ASP A 18 1.47 -2.35 -9.18
C ASP A 18 0.68 -3.43 -8.43
N HIS A 19 -0.07 -3.02 -7.43
CA HIS A 19 -0.97 -3.90 -6.68
C HIS A 19 -2.10 -3.13 -6.01
N ILE A 20 -3.10 -3.87 -5.56
CA ILE A 20 -4.22 -3.38 -4.76
C ILE A 20 -4.17 -4.07 -3.41
N ALA A 21 -4.10 -3.32 -2.34
CA ALA A 21 -4.11 -3.85 -0.98
C ALA A 21 -5.52 -3.79 -0.39
N ILE A 22 -5.99 -4.91 0.09
CA ILE A 22 -7.36 -5.11 0.55
C ILE A 22 -7.33 -5.59 2.00
N ALA A 23 -7.86 -4.78 2.90
CA ALA A 23 -8.05 -5.18 4.30
C ALA A 23 -9.27 -6.07 4.41
N VAL A 24 -9.10 -7.22 5.05
CA VAL A 24 -10.13 -8.26 5.18
C VAL A 24 -10.39 -8.63 6.65
N HIS A 25 -11.55 -9.16 6.93
CA HIS A 25 -11.90 -9.65 8.27
C HIS A 25 -11.22 -10.97 8.60
N ASP A 26 -11.09 -11.86 7.62
CA ASP A 26 -10.52 -13.21 7.76
C ASP A 26 -9.65 -13.51 6.56
N LEU A 27 -8.33 -13.54 6.79
CA LEU A 27 -7.34 -13.76 5.74
C LEU A 27 -7.49 -15.15 5.10
N GLU A 28 -7.70 -16.20 5.89
CA GLU A 28 -7.80 -17.56 5.36
C GLU A 28 -9.05 -17.75 4.51
N ALA A 29 -10.18 -17.24 4.95
CA ALA A 29 -11.42 -17.25 4.17
C ALA A 29 -11.26 -16.46 2.87
N SER A 30 -10.58 -15.32 2.91
CA SER A 30 -10.33 -14.51 1.72
C SER A 30 -9.36 -15.20 0.75
N ILE A 31 -8.27 -15.79 1.24
CA ILE A 31 -7.35 -16.59 0.40
C ILE A 31 -8.11 -17.69 -0.31
N LYS A 32 -8.97 -18.42 0.42
CA LYS A 32 -9.78 -19.49 -0.16
C LYS A 32 -10.69 -18.98 -1.28
N PHE A 33 -11.41 -17.88 -1.05
CA PHE A 33 -12.27 -17.27 -2.06
C PHE A 33 -11.47 -16.84 -3.30
N TYR A 34 -10.36 -16.13 -3.11
CA TYR A 34 -9.51 -15.67 -4.21
C TYR A 34 -8.93 -16.84 -5.01
N SER A 35 -8.52 -17.92 -4.34
CA SER A 35 -7.92 -19.09 -4.98
C SER A 35 -8.95 -19.98 -5.65
N GLU A 36 -9.99 -20.41 -4.93
CA GLU A 36 -10.92 -21.43 -5.38
C GLU A 36 -12.01 -20.87 -6.31
N VAL A 37 -12.43 -19.62 -6.11
CA VAL A 37 -13.51 -19.01 -6.90
C VAL A 37 -12.97 -18.14 -8.02
N LEU A 38 -12.00 -17.26 -7.72
CA LEU A 38 -11.44 -16.34 -8.70
C LEU A 38 -10.21 -16.88 -9.45
N GLY A 39 -9.60 -17.95 -8.95
CA GLY A 39 -8.44 -18.57 -9.61
C GLY A 39 -7.12 -17.86 -9.40
N PHE A 40 -7.01 -16.98 -8.39
CA PHE A 40 -5.73 -16.38 -7.99
C PHE A 40 -4.78 -17.44 -7.43
N GLN A 41 -3.50 -17.24 -7.64
CA GLN A 41 -2.45 -18.05 -7.03
C GLN A 41 -1.86 -17.33 -5.83
N LEU A 42 -1.80 -18.02 -4.70
CA LEU A 42 -1.08 -17.53 -3.52
C LEU A 42 0.43 -17.58 -3.79
N ARG A 43 1.09 -16.43 -3.77
CA ARG A 43 2.54 -16.30 -4.00
C ARG A 43 3.33 -16.22 -2.72
N GLU A 44 2.82 -15.52 -1.73
CA GLU A 44 3.55 -15.24 -0.50
C GLU A 44 2.58 -15.06 0.66
N ARG A 45 2.99 -15.51 1.83
CA ARG A 45 2.40 -15.17 3.12
C ARG A 45 3.45 -14.49 3.98
N ARG A 46 3.03 -13.48 4.73
CA ARG A 46 3.93 -12.77 5.64
C ARG A 46 3.23 -12.41 6.93
N GLU A 47 3.95 -12.52 8.04
CA GLU A 47 3.60 -11.88 9.31
C GLU A 47 4.54 -10.69 9.52
N THR A 48 3.99 -9.51 9.73
CA THR A 48 4.76 -8.30 9.97
C THR A 48 4.48 -7.79 11.38
N LYS A 49 5.51 -7.70 12.20
CA LYS A 49 5.45 -7.21 13.58
C LYS A 49 6.07 -5.82 13.65
N GLY A 50 5.27 -4.83 14.04
CA GLY A 50 5.72 -3.49 14.38
C GLY A 50 6.18 -3.40 15.84
N GLU A 51 6.31 -2.18 16.34
CA GLU A 51 6.69 -1.93 17.73
C GLU A 51 5.57 -2.29 18.72
N LYS A 52 4.32 -2.18 18.32
CA LYS A 52 3.14 -2.34 19.20
C LYS A 52 2.17 -3.41 18.72
N THR A 53 2.01 -3.54 17.42
CA THR A 53 0.98 -4.38 16.80
C THR A 53 1.55 -5.19 15.66
N ALA A 54 0.74 -6.04 15.05
CA ALA A 54 1.15 -6.87 13.93
C ALA A 54 0.03 -7.01 12.89
N MET A 55 0.40 -7.44 11.69
CA MET A 55 -0.50 -7.85 10.64
C MET A 55 -0.03 -9.15 9.99
N ILE A 56 -0.96 -9.87 9.39
CA ILE A 56 -0.70 -10.96 8.46
C ILE A 56 -1.15 -10.57 7.07
N SER A 57 -0.46 -11.02 6.06
CA SER A 57 -0.75 -10.69 4.67
C SER A 57 -0.54 -11.86 3.74
N ALA A 58 -1.19 -11.78 2.59
CA ALA A 58 -1.04 -12.73 1.50
C ALA A 58 -0.99 -12.00 0.15
N VAL A 59 0.00 -12.32 -0.66
CA VAL A 59 0.11 -11.84 -2.03
C VAL A 59 -0.57 -12.84 -2.96
N MET A 60 -1.61 -12.39 -3.64
CA MET A 60 -2.43 -13.17 -4.56
C MET A 60 -2.26 -12.64 -5.99
N VAL A 61 -2.00 -13.52 -6.95
CA VAL A 61 -1.71 -13.13 -8.34
C VAL A 61 -2.62 -13.86 -9.32
N ALA A 62 -3.20 -13.11 -10.26
CA ALA A 62 -3.94 -13.63 -11.40
C ALA A 62 -3.53 -12.87 -12.68
N GLY A 63 -2.71 -13.50 -13.54
CA GLY A 63 -2.15 -12.83 -14.71
C GLY A 63 -1.38 -11.56 -14.31
N PRO A 64 -1.73 -10.38 -14.85
CA PRO A 64 -1.07 -9.13 -14.53
C PRO A 64 -1.60 -8.46 -13.23
N ILE A 65 -2.56 -9.08 -12.56
CA ILE A 65 -3.22 -8.49 -11.39
C ILE A 65 -2.59 -9.05 -10.11
N THR A 66 -2.19 -8.16 -9.23
CA THR A 66 -1.73 -8.49 -7.88
C THR A 66 -2.64 -7.86 -6.84
N ALA A 67 -3.19 -8.69 -5.96
CA ALA A 67 -3.93 -8.28 -4.77
C ALA A 67 -3.14 -8.68 -3.53
N VAL A 68 -2.97 -7.76 -2.59
CA VAL A 68 -2.36 -8.03 -1.29
C VAL A 68 -3.46 -7.99 -0.23
N LEU A 69 -3.78 -9.14 0.32
CA LEU A 69 -4.78 -9.27 1.39
C LEU A 69 -4.12 -9.00 2.73
N LEU A 70 -4.77 -8.17 3.56
CA LEU A 70 -4.23 -7.72 4.85
C LEU A 70 -5.22 -8.01 5.98
N GLN A 71 -4.73 -8.53 7.10
CA GLN A 71 -5.51 -8.67 8.33
C GLN A 71 -4.67 -8.25 9.53
N GLY A 72 -5.24 -7.41 10.40
CA GLY A 72 -4.64 -7.11 11.70
C GLY A 72 -4.73 -8.28 12.65
N THR A 73 -3.72 -8.47 13.50
CA THR A 73 -3.67 -9.59 14.46
C THR A 73 -4.27 -9.24 15.81
N SER A 74 -4.57 -7.97 16.04
CA SER A 74 -5.24 -7.47 17.25
C SER A 74 -6.13 -6.28 16.92
N PRO A 75 -7.09 -5.91 17.80
CA PRO A 75 -7.94 -4.73 17.58
C PRO A 75 -7.15 -3.42 17.43
N GLU A 76 -5.99 -3.31 18.06
CA GLU A 76 -5.14 -2.12 18.05
C GLU A 76 -4.32 -2.00 16.76
N SER A 77 -4.22 -3.06 15.96
CA SER A 77 -3.52 -3.01 14.68
C SER A 77 -4.10 -1.94 13.78
N GLN A 78 -3.23 -1.20 13.09
CA GLN A 78 -3.67 -0.20 12.11
C GLN A 78 -4.59 -0.80 11.03
N VAL A 79 -4.39 -2.06 10.64
CA VAL A 79 -5.27 -2.73 9.67
C VAL A 79 -6.64 -3.00 10.28
N SER A 80 -6.70 -3.47 11.54
CA SER A 80 -7.97 -3.68 12.25
C SER A 80 -8.73 -2.37 12.45
N ARG A 81 -8.04 -1.30 12.79
CA ARG A 81 -8.65 0.02 12.94
C ARG A 81 -9.14 0.60 11.62
N PHE A 82 -8.43 0.34 10.51
CA PHE A 82 -8.94 0.68 9.20
C PHE A 82 -10.30 -0.01 8.94
N VAL A 83 -10.37 -1.32 9.21
CA VAL A 83 -11.62 -2.09 9.04
C VAL A 83 -12.73 -1.57 9.95
N GLU A 84 -12.41 -1.19 11.19
CA GLU A 84 -13.37 -0.60 12.13
C GLU A 84 -13.91 0.75 11.63
N ASN A 85 -13.04 1.62 11.11
CA ASN A 85 -13.39 2.99 10.74
C ASN A 85 -14.03 3.09 9.34
N TYR A 86 -13.60 2.24 8.39
CA TYR A 86 -13.98 2.34 6.98
C TYR A 86 -14.66 1.08 6.41
N GLY A 87 -14.67 -0.01 7.16
CA GLY A 87 -15.08 -1.32 6.68
C GLY A 87 -13.93 -2.09 6.00
N ALA A 88 -14.14 -3.38 5.77
CA ALA A 88 -13.23 -4.18 4.96
C ALA A 88 -13.30 -3.72 3.50
N GLY A 89 -12.17 -3.70 2.81
CA GLY A 89 -12.07 -3.24 1.43
C GLY A 89 -10.70 -2.70 1.08
N VAL A 90 -10.62 -1.95 -0.02
CA VAL A 90 -9.35 -1.40 -0.51
C VAL A 90 -8.78 -0.41 0.51
N GLN A 91 -7.63 -0.76 1.05
CA GLN A 91 -6.91 0.07 2.02
C GLN A 91 -5.95 1.03 1.31
N HIS A 92 -5.24 0.55 0.28
CA HIS A 92 -4.43 1.39 -0.59
C HIS A 92 -4.33 0.82 -2.00
N ILE A 93 -3.95 1.70 -2.93
CA ILE A 93 -3.57 1.35 -4.30
C ILE A 93 -2.11 1.71 -4.46
N ALA A 94 -1.30 0.77 -4.91
CA ALA A 94 0.10 1.00 -5.24
C ALA A 94 0.25 1.33 -6.72
N ILE A 95 0.83 2.48 -6.99
CA ILE A 95 1.12 2.97 -8.35
C ILE A 95 2.60 2.77 -8.62
N GLY A 96 2.91 1.97 -9.62
CA GLY A 96 4.27 1.81 -10.12
C GLY A 96 4.75 3.07 -10.82
N VAL A 97 5.91 3.57 -10.40
CA VAL A 97 6.47 4.82 -10.93
C VAL A 97 7.95 4.69 -11.30
N GLU A 98 8.43 5.63 -12.08
CA GLU A 98 9.87 5.86 -12.31
C GLU A 98 10.31 7.09 -11.53
N ASN A 99 11.56 7.11 -11.06
CA ASN A 99 12.16 8.24 -10.34
C ASN A 99 11.29 8.73 -9.18
N LEU A 100 10.98 7.81 -8.28
CA LEU A 100 10.12 8.08 -7.11
C LEU A 100 10.58 9.31 -6.30
N PRO A 101 11.88 9.55 -6.03
CA PRO A 101 12.29 10.73 -5.28
C PRO A 101 11.87 12.04 -5.95
N ALA A 102 12.06 12.19 -7.26
CA ALA A 102 11.66 13.39 -7.99
C ALA A 102 10.15 13.57 -8.00
N MET A 103 9.40 12.49 -8.24
CA MET A 103 7.93 12.50 -8.17
C MET A 103 7.43 12.94 -6.79
N ALA A 104 8.00 12.39 -5.72
CA ALA A 104 7.60 12.73 -4.35
C ALA A 104 7.81 14.22 -4.04
N GLU A 105 8.92 14.81 -4.48
CA GLU A 105 9.18 16.24 -4.29
C GLU A 105 8.18 17.11 -5.08
N GLU A 106 7.86 16.76 -6.33
CA GLU A 106 6.85 17.48 -7.11
C GLU A 106 5.45 17.38 -6.49
N LEU A 107 5.06 16.20 -6.00
CA LEU A 107 3.78 16.01 -5.34
C LEU A 107 3.69 16.77 -4.00
N LYS A 108 4.77 16.80 -3.22
CA LYS A 108 4.85 17.63 -2.00
C LYS A 108 4.71 19.10 -2.31
N ALA A 109 5.39 19.60 -3.35
CA ALA A 109 5.28 20.98 -3.78
C ALA A 109 3.85 21.34 -4.26
N ALA A 110 3.10 20.36 -4.76
CA ALA A 110 1.70 20.50 -5.15
C ALA A 110 0.72 20.38 -3.96
N GLY A 111 1.22 20.10 -2.74
CA GLY A 111 0.40 20.03 -1.53
C GLY A 111 0.07 18.62 -1.05
N MET A 112 0.66 17.58 -1.64
CA MET A 112 0.45 16.21 -1.17
C MET A 112 1.23 15.96 0.12
N GLU A 113 0.54 15.41 1.12
CA GLU A 113 1.14 14.97 2.38
C GLU A 113 1.46 13.48 2.32
N PHE A 114 2.58 13.09 2.92
CA PHE A 114 3.03 11.71 3.05
C PHE A 114 3.16 11.31 4.51
N ASP A 115 2.70 10.10 4.83
CA ASP A 115 2.79 9.53 6.17
C ASP A 115 4.10 8.79 6.41
N THR A 116 4.82 8.44 5.34
CA THR A 116 6.13 7.82 5.43
C THR A 116 7.20 8.66 4.74
N ASN A 117 8.46 8.39 5.09
CA ASN A 117 9.59 8.76 4.24
C ASN A 117 9.69 7.79 3.06
N VAL A 118 10.57 8.09 2.12
CA VAL A 118 10.97 7.09 1.11
C VAL A 118 11.67 5.94 1.81
N ILE A 119 11.12 4.74 1.65
CA ILE A 119 11.64 3.50 2.23
C ILE A 119 12.32 2.74 1.11
N GLU A 120 13.59 2.42 1.29
CA GLU A 120 14.38 1.64 0.34
C GLU A 120 14.75 0.28 0.95
N GLY A 121 14.68 -0.77 0.16
CA GLY A 121 15.08 -2.10 0.56
C GLY A 121 14.63 -3.16 -0.44
N GLY A 122 15.37 -4.27 -0.53
CA GLY A 122 15.01 -5.37 -1.41
C GLY A 122 15.01 -5.03 -2.91
N GLY A 123 15.66 -3.94 -3.33
CA GLY A 123 15.68 -3.50 -4.73
C GLY A 123 14.39 -2.77 -5.15
N LEU A 124 13.73 -2.12 -4.22
CA LEU A 124 12.60 -1.22 -4.48
C LEU A 124 12.63 0.01 -3.57
N ARG A 125 11.90 1.03 -3.99
CA ARG A 125 11.60 2.23 -3.20
C ARG A 125 10.10 2.38 -3.08
N GLN A 126 9.62 2.86 -1.93
CA GLN A 126 8.20 3.09 -1.71
C GLN A 126 7.97 4.28 -0.79
N ILE A 127 6.81 4.92 -0.96
CA ILE A 127 6.34 6.02 -0.11
C ILE A 127 4.81 5.97 -0.04
N PHE A 128 4.25 6.25 1.12
CA PHE A 128 2.80 6.25 1.35
C PHE A 128 2.28 7.65 1.59
N SER A 129 1.21 7.99 0.90
CA SER A 129 0.49 9.24 1.12
C SER A 129 -0.25 9.24 2.45
N HIS A 130 -0.58 10.45 2.92
CA HIS A 130 -1.66 10.60 3.89
C HIS A 130 -2.97 10.05 3.29
N ARG A 131 -3.87 9.59 4.16
CA ARG A 131 -5.16 9.06 3.75
C ARG A 131 -5.99 10.16 3.07
N ASP A 132 -6.51 9.85 1.89
CA ASP A 132 -7.45 10.73 1.21
C ASP A 132 -8.80 10.74 1.93
N SER A 133 -9.21 11.90 2.39
CA SER A 133 -10.48 12.08 3.11
C SER A 133 -11.72 11.85 2.24
N GLY A 134 -11.58 11.97 0.92
CA GLY A 134 -12.68 11.77 -0.02
C GLY A 134 -13.02 10.31 -0.28
N SER A 135 -12.01 9.44 -0.28
CA SER A 135 -12.18 8.02 -0.59
C SER A 135 -11.86 7.08 0.57
N GLY A 136 -11.18 7.56 1.62
CA GLY A 136 -10.68 6.72 2.70
C GLY A 136 -9.45 5.88 2.33
N MET A 137 -8.95 5.99 1.10
CA MET A 137 -7.80 5.24 0.63
C MET A 137 -6.48 5.99 0.86
N MET A 138 -5.39 5.24 0.94
CA MET A 138 -4.03 5.74 0.79
C MET A 138 -3.52 5.43 -0.61
N PHE A 139 -2.54 6.20 -1.06
CA PHE A 139 -1.75 5.87 -2.24
C PHE A 139 -0.35 5.44 -1.82
N GLU A 140 0.08 4.30 -2.33
CA GLU A 140 1.47 3.91 -2.32
C GLU A 140 2.07 4.26 -3.68
N PHE A 141 3.27 4.82 -3.69
CA PHE A 141 4.07 4.94 -4.90
C PHE A 141 5.26 4.00 -4.75
N ILE A 142 5.48 3.16 -5.75
CA ILE A 142 6.50 2.12 -5.72
C ILE A 142 7.35 2.17 -6.99
N GLU A 143 8.66 2.21 -6.81
CA GLU A 143 9.64 2.10 -7.89
C GLU A 143 10.40 0.78 -7.72
N ARG A 144 10.25 -0.12 -8.67
CA ARG A 144 10.95 -1.40 -8.68
C ARG A 144 12.27 -1.27 -9.42
N LEU A 145 13.36 -1.54 -8.70
CA LEU A 145 14.75 -1.47 -9.20
C LEU A 145 15.33 -2.88 -9.40
N GLY A 146 14.48 -3.83 -9.81
CA GLY A 146 14.88 -5.22 -10.04
C GLY A 146 14.72 -6.12 -8.81
N GLY A 147 14.03 -5.66 -7.77
CA GLY A 147 13.80 -6.42 -6.54
C GLY A 147 12.32 -6.55 -6.17
N ASP A 148 12.09 -7.06 -4.96
CA ASP A 148 10.77 -7.29 -4.40
C ASP A 148 10.74 -6.89 -2.92
N PHE A 149 9.56 -7.01 -2.28
CA PHE A 149 9.40 -6.72 -0.86
C PHE A 149 10.32 -7.59 -0.01
N SER A 150 11.04 -6.98 0.92
CA SER A 150 11.78 -7.66 1.97
C SER A 150 11.04 -7.54 3.30
N ASP A 151 11.28 -8.49 4.22
CA ASP A 151 10.69 -8.42 5.56
C ASP A 151 11.08 -7.13 6.29
N GLU A 152 12.31 -6.66 6.10
CA GLU A 152 12.81 -5.42 6.69
C GLU A 152 12.08 -4.20 6.13
N SER A 153 11.91 -4.09 4.80
CA SER A 153 11.22 -2.95 4.18
C SER A 153 9.75 -2.90 4.56
N VAL A 154 9.06 -4.05 4.59
CA VAL A 154 7.66 -4.14 5.01
C VAL A 154 7.50 -3.81 6.49
N LYS A 155 8.41 -4.28 7.34
CA LYS A 155 8.42 -3.95 8.78
C LYS A 155 8.63 -2.44 9.00
N ASN A 156 9.61 -1.84 8.32
CA ASN A 156 9.89 -0.40 8.41
C ASN A 156 8.67 0.43 7.99
N LEU A 157 8.03 0.07 6.89
CA LEU A 157 6.78 0.68 6.45
C LEU A 157 5.69 0.59 7.52
N PHE A 158 5.45 -0.61 8.04
CA PHE A 158 4.42 -0.85 9.04
C PHE A 158 4.66 -0.02 10.31
N GLU A 159 5.89 0.06 10.79
CA GLU A 159 6.27 0.88 11.95
C GLU A 159 6.09 2.38 11.71
N GLN A 160 6.39 2.89 10.51
CA GLN A 160 6.16 4.30 10.18
C GLN A 160 4.67 4.64 10.15
N LEU A 161 3.83 3.80 9.55
CA LEU A 161 2.38 3.97 9.54
C LEU A 161 1.78 3.85 10.95
N GLU A 162 2.29 2.95 11.78
CA GLU A 162 1.90 2.79 13.17
C GLU A 162 2.18 4.06 14.01
N LYS A 163 3.35 4.68 13.81
CA LYS A 163 3.73 5.95 14.48
C LYS A 163 2.83 7.12 14.08
N LYS A 164 2.31 7.11 12.87
CA LYS A 164 1.39 8.15 12.34
C LYS A 164 -0.07 7.88 12.67
N ASN A 165 -0.39 6.74 13.28
CA ASN A 165 -1.78 6.27 13.45
C ASN A 165 -2.54 6.29 12.12
N ALA A 166 -1.89 5.83 11.06
CA ALA A 166 -2.42 5.84 9.69
C ALA A 166 -3.38 4.66 9.47
N TYR A 167 -4.60 4.76 9.98
CA TYR A 167 -5.66 3.75 9.90
C TYR A 167 -7.03 4.35 9.65
#